data_e7d6b0a14593a7a8048d4df012910b92
#
_entry.id   e7d6b0a14593a7a8048d4df012910b92
#
_cell.length_a   1.000
_cell.length_b   1.000
_cell.length_c   1.000
_cell.angle_alpha   90.00
_cell.angle_beta   90.00
_cell.angle_gamma   90.00
#
_symmetry.space_group_name_H-M   'P 1'
#
loop_
_entity.id
_entity.type
_entity.pdbx_description
1 polymer ?
#
loop_
_entity_poly.entity_id
_entity_poly.type
_entity_poly.pdbx_seq_one_letter_code
_entity_poly.pdbx_strand_id
1 'polypeptide(L)'
;MKKVLPLLLLAFVMCQCNFSSTPEQPSKNSLRDKYPEKFTEEYIGERASDLAEKLCHCDPYNVYAFNNVFTREYGELLKEGLALPQGIDGDGPSSGLWIEMAGELCSGLAVTSVKVDGNHAKVTMDSEYYDTDNLSMSFVDDEWLIDDLGNCSKKWLKGVIQESRKYYKSIDWLELIHELEERGYSKEDAVEASEGFQQEIETYFEIYPK
;
A
#
# COMPACT_ATOMS: atom_id res chain seq x y z
N MET A 1 -36.59 70.50 2.90
CA MET A 1 -36.22 70.46 4.36
C MET A 1 -35.12 69.45 4.55
N LYS A 2 -33.94 69.95 4.88
CA LYS A 2 -32.69 69.13 5.08
C LYS A 2 -32.73 68.56 6.51
N LYS A 3 -32.55 67.26 6.67
CA LYS A 3 -32.22 66.63 7.94
C LYS A 3 -30.84 66.07 7.89
N VAL A 4 -29.97 66.62 8.68
CA VAL A 4 -28.57 66.27 8.91
C VAL A 4 -28.52 65.08 9.87
N LEU A 5 -27.82 64.04 9.51
CA LEU A 5 -27.58 62.84 10.31
C LEU A 5 -26.24 63.03 11.06
N PRO A 6 -26.13 62.86 12.35
CA PRO A 6 -24.86 62.97 13.04
C PRO A 6 -24.05 61.70 12.91
N LEU A 7 -22.78 61.90 12.57
CA LEU A 7 -21.73 60.91 12.47
C LEU A 7 -21.33 60.44 13.86
N LEU A 8 -21.62 59.19 14.21
CA LEU A 8 -21.15 58.57 15.46
C LEU A 8 -19.85 57.84 15.14
N LEU A 9 -18.74 58.45 15.58
CA LEU A 9 -17.40 57.87 15.50
C LEU A 9 -17.28 56.83 16.60
N LEU A 10 -17.42 55.54 16.29
CA LEU A 10 -17.08 54.45 17.20
C LEU A 10 -15.61 54.08 16.97
N ALA A 11 -14.75 54.51 17.90
CA ALA A 11 -13.37 54.12 17.99
C ALA A 11 -13.32 52.62 18.41
N PHE A 12 -13.09 51.71 17.47
CA PHE A 12 -12.77 50.35 17.77
C PHE A 12 -11.31 50.27 18.21
N VAL A 13 -11.08 50.14 19.49
CA VAL A 13 -9.78 49.77 20.05
C VAL A 13 -9.53 48.32 19.65
N MET A 14 -8.73 48.14 18.62
CA MET A 14 -8.20 46.82 18.21
C MET A 14 -7.20 46.38 19.27
N CYS A 15 -7.67 45.56 20.19
CA CYS A 15 -6.80 44.79 21.07
C CYS A 15 -6.15 43.73 20.19
N GLN A 16 -4.96 44.01 19.67
CA GLN A 16 -4.11 43.01 18.97
C GLN A 16 -3.58 42.03 20.02
N CYS A 17 -4.39 41.03 20.34
CA CYS A 17 -3.84 39.81 20.94
C CYS A 17 -3.15 39.04 19.81
N ASN A 18 -1.83 39.21 19.69
CA ASN A 18 -0.96 38.31 18.96
C ASN A 18 -1.02 36.92 19.60
N PHE A 19 -2.03 36.13 19.30
CA PHE A 19 -2.03 34.69 19.48
C PHE A 19 -1.45 34.05 18.23
N SER A 20 -0.15 34.23 18.00
CA SER A 20 0.63 33.42 17.05
C SER A 20 1.12 32.17 17.80
N SER A 21 0.21 31.28 18.11
CA SER A 21 0.55 29.88 18.35
C SER A 21 0.13 29.09 17.13
N THR A 22 0.92 29.19 16.07
CA THR A 22 1.02 28.13 15.09
C THR A 22 1.41 26.88 15.87
N PRO A 23 0.64 25.78 15.84
CA PRO A 23 1.12 24.54 16.45
C PRO A 23 2.46 24.23 15.75
N GLU A 24 3.55 24.22 16.53
CA GLU A 24 4.83 23.75 16.06
C GLU A 24 4.59 22.35 15.51
N GLN A 25 4.68 22.22 14.19
CA GLN A 25 4.87 20.91 13.59
C GLN A 25 6.12 20.33 14.27
N PRO A 26 6.05 19.13 14.85
CA PRO A 26 7.21 18.51 15.47
C PRO A 26 8.37 18.60 14.49
N SER A 27 9.48 19.18 14.91
CA SER A 27 10.63 19.40 14.05
C SER A 27 11.00 18.07 13.38
N LYS A 28 11.29 18.08 12.07
CA LYS A 28 11.66 16.88 11.30
C LYS A 28 12.78 16.04 11.94
N ASN A 29 13.46 16.57 12.92
CA ASN A 29 14.59 15.96 13.63
C ASN A 29 14.23 15.32 15.00
N SER A 30 13.00 15.44 15.50
CA SER A 30 12.67 15.01 16.86
C SER A 30 12.79 13.50 17.09
N LEU A 31 12.49 12.67 16.08
CA LEU A 31 12.63 11.21 16.18
C LEU A 31 14.09 10.78 15.97
N ARG A 32 14.81 11.41 15.07
CA ARG A 32 16.24 11.16 14.88
C ARG A 32 17.06 11.51 16.11
N ASP A 33 16.69 12.59 16.80
CA ASP A 33 17.36 13.01 18.05
C ASP A 33 17.05 12.03 19.20
N LYS A 34 15.87 11.40 19.18
CA LYS A 34 15.46 10.41 20.18
C LYS A 34 16.12 9.03 19.97
N TYR A 35 16.35 8.64 18.71
CA TYR A 35 16.89 7.33 18.33
C TYR A 35 18.02 7.46 17.30
N PRO A 36 19.11 8.18 17.62
CA PRO A 36 20.16 8.48 16.64
C PRO A 36 20.78 7.21 16.04
N GLU A 37 20.87 6.13 16.80
CA GLU A 37 21.40 4.83 16.37
C GLU A 37 20.54 4.17 15.29
N LYS A 38 19.22 4.38 15.32
CA LYS A 38 18.29 3.82 14.32
C LYS A 38 18.26 4.58 12.99
N PHE A 39 18.87 5.76 12.94
CA PHE A 39 18.93 6.60 11.74
C PHE A 39 20.29 6.54 11.03
N THR A 40 21.08 5.53 11.32
CA THR A 40 22.33 5.24 10.59
C THR A 40 22.02 4.42 9.33
N GLU A 41 22.80 4.61 8.29
CA GLU A 41 22.67 3.82 7.04
C GLU A 41 22.86 2.32 7.31
N GLU A 42 23.79 1.97 8.23
CA GLU A 42 24.05 0.60 8.65
C GLU A 42 22.81 -0.04 9.28
N TYR A 43 22.21 0.60 10.30
CA TYR A 43 21.03 0.08 10.96
C TYR A 43 19.85 -0.11 9.99
N ILE A 44 19.62 0.88 9.12
CA ILE A 44 18.52 0.81 8.15
C ILE A 44 18.78 -0.29 7.11
N GLY A 45 20.02 -0.47 6.67
CA GLY A 45 20.43 -1.54 5.76
C GLY A 45 20.23 -2.93 6.36
N GLU A 46 20.68 -3.15 7.60
CA GLU A 46 20.46 -4.41 8.34
C GLU A 46 18.97 -4.67 8.51
N ARG A 47 18.21 -3.64 8.90
CA ARG A 47 16.75 -3.76 9.07
C ARG A 47 16.03 -4.11 7.77
N ALA A 48 16.42 -3.52 6.64
CA ALA A 48 15.88 -3.85 5.33
C ALA A 48 16.13 -5.31 4.95
N SER A 49 17.36 -5.81 5.20
CA SER A 49 17.72 -7.22 4.98
C SER A 49 16.91 -8.17 5.85
N ASP A 50 16.76 -7.87 7.14
CA ASP A 50 15.95 -8.65 8.07
C ASP A 50 14.48 -8.75 7.64
N LEU A 51 13.93 -7.64 7.14
CA LEU A 51 12.53 -7.60 6.68
C LEU A 51 12.36 -8.38 5.37
N ALA A 52 13.31 -8.26 4.43
CA ALA A 52 13.34 -9.03 3.20
C ALA A 52 13.42 -10.54 3.49
N GLU A 53 14.30 -10.97 4.38
CA GLU A 53 14.44 -12.36 4.78
C GLU A 53 13.15 -12.90 5.42
N LYS A 54 12.49 -12.13 6.28
CA LYS A 54 11.20 -12.51 6.87
C LYS A 54 10.13 -12.72 5.79
N LEU A 55 10.09 -11.89 4.77
CA LEU A 55 9.14 -12.04 3.67
C LEU A 55 9.40 -13.29 2.85
N CYS A 56 10.67 -13.64 2.61
CA CYS A 56 11.05 -14.85 1.90
C CYS A 56 10.54 -16.15 2.56
N HIS A 57 10.43 -16.13 3.88
CA HIS A 57 9.99 -17.29 4.66
C HIS A 57 8.51 -17.24 5.08
N CYS A 58 7.77 -16.24 4.63
CA CYS A 58 6.35 -16.07 4.95
C CYS A 58 5.45 -16.90 4.04
N ASP A 59 4.43 -17.50 4.64
CA ASP A 59 3.29 -18.00 3.88
C ASP A 59 2.55 -16.77 3.26
N PRO A 60 2.41 -16.70 1.92
CA PRO A 60 1.76 -15.58 1.24
C PRO A 60 0.34 -15.31 1.73
N TYR A 61 -0.33 -16.34 2.18
CA TYR A 61 -1.70 -16.24 2.69
C TYR A 61 -1.77 -15.91 4.18
N ASN A 62 -0.62 -15.82 4.86
CA ASN A 62 -0.57 -15.41 6.27
C ASN A 62 -0.47 -13.89 6.39
N VAL A 63 -1.59 -13.21 6.20
CA VAL A 63 -1.71 -11.75 6.30
C VAL A 63 -1.24 -11.16 7.66
N TYR A 64 -1.14 -11.97 8.72
CA TYR A 64 -0.63 -11.54 10.02
C TYR A 64 0.86 -11.24 10.01
N ALA A 65 1.63 -11.86 9.12
CA ALA A 65 3.05 -11.60 8.96
C ALA A 65 3.34 -10.17 8.50
N PHE A 66 2.42 -9.52 7.84
CA PHE A 66 2.59 -8.16 7.32
C PHE A 66 2.52 -7.04 8.37
N ASN A 67 1.98 -7.31 9.56
CA ASN A 67 1.75 -6.26 10.56
C ASN A 67 3.03 -5.63 11.12
N ASN A 68 4.18 -6.35 11.06
CA ASN A 68 5.46 -5.87 11.58
C ASN A 68 6.53 -5.71 10.49
N VAL A 69 6.15 -5.81 9.23
CA VAL A 69 7.04 -5.72 8.07
C VAL A 69 6.75 -4.45 7.28
N PHE A 70 5.48 -4.20 7.03
CA PHE A 70 5.02 -3.07 6.23
C PHE A 70 4.40 -1.97 7.09
N THR A 71 4.48 -0.73 6.61
CA THR A 71 3.63 0.34 7.14
C THR A 71 2.16 -0.06 7.00
N ARG A 72 1.31 0.47 7.87
CA ARG A 72 -0.11 0.12 7.88
C ARG A 72 -0.77 0.37 6.51
N GLU A 73 -0.51 1.53 5.88
CA GLU A 73 -1.11 1.85 4.59
C GLU A 73 -0.72 0.84 3.52
N TYR A 74 0.58 0.52 3.42
CA TYR A 74 1.07 -0.40 2.42
C TYR A 74 0.61 -1.84 2.70
N GLY A 75 0.65 -2.26 3.95
CA GLY A 75 0.16 -3.57 4.37
C GLY A 75 -1.33 -3.80 4.07
N GLU A 76 -2.18 -2.79 4.27
CA GLU A 76 -3.61 -2.90 3.93
C GLU A 76 -3.83 -3.00 2.41
N LEU A 77 -3.05 -2.27 1.61
CA LEU A 77 -3.10 -2.39 0.14
C LEU A 77 -2.66 -3.78 -0.33
N LEU A 78 -1.60 -4.34 0.25
CA LEU A 78 -1.14 -5.70 -0.06
C LEU A 78 -2.18 -6.74 0.32
N LYS A 79 -2.81 -6.63 1.49
CA LYS A 79 -3.89 -7.53 1.93
C LYS A 79 -5.07 -7.48 0.97
N GLU A 80 -5.49 -6.30 0.55
CA GLU A 80 -6.56 -6.13 -0.42
C GLU A 80 -6.18 -6.73 -1.78
N GLY A 81 -4.95 -6.47 -2.27
CA GLY A 81 -4.45 -7.04 -3.52
C GLY A 81 -4.40 -8.57 -3.50
N LEU A 82 -3.94 -9.17 -2.39
CA LEU A 82 -3.89 -10.63 -2.21
C LEU A 82 -5.29 -11.26 -2.05
N ALA A 83 -6.27 -10.50 -1.60
CA ALA A 83 -7.65 -10.96 -1.46
C ALA A 83 -8.48 -10.83 -2.75
N LEU A 84 -7.91 -10.30 -3.84
CA LEU A 84 -8.61 -10.23 -5.12
C LEU A 84 -8.96 -11.65 -5.59
N PRO A 85 -10.20 -11.88 -6.08
CA PRO A 85 -10.62 -13.14 -6.68
C PRO A 85 -9.65 -13.64 -7.75
N GLN A 86 -9.37 -14.95 -7.71
CA GLN A 86 -8.35 -15.55 -8.58
C GLN A 86 -8.81 -15.84 -10.00
N GLY A 87 -10.12 -15.67 -10.27
CA GLY A 87 -10.68 -16.05 -11.55
C GLY A 87 -10.87 -17.57 -11.68
N ILE A 88 -11.55 -17.99 -12.73
CA ILE A 88 -11.96 -19.39 -12.91
C ILE A 88 -10.76 -20.32 -13.14
N ASP A 89 -9.69 -19.81 -13.76
CA ASP A 89 -8.49 -20.60 -14.06
C ASP A 89 -7.37 -20.47 -13.01
N GLY A 90 -7.61 -19.73 -11.93
CA GLY A 90 -6.59 -19.47 -10.92
C GLY A 90 -5.51 -18.46 -11.31
N ASP A 91 -5.64 -17.83 -12.47
CA ASP A 91 -4.69 -16.85 -13.03
C ASP A 91 -5.01 -15.40 -12.59
N GLY A 92 -5.66 -15.24 -11.46
CA GLY A 92 -6.06 -13.92 -10.97
C GLY A 92 -4.89 -13.04 -10.51
N PRO A 93 -5.16 -11.73 -10.34
CA PRO A 93 -4.14 -10.75 -10.00
C PRO A 93 -3.38 -11.06 -8.70
N SER A 94 -4.00 -11.76 -7.76
CA SER A 94 -3.40 -12.10 -6.46
C SER A 94 -2.22 -13.06 -6.58
N SER A 95 -2.25 -14.02 -7.51
CA SER A 95 -1.14 -14.96 -7.74
C SER A 95 0.08 -14.26 -8.34
N GLY A 96 -0.14 -13.34 -9.29
CA GLY A 96 0.92 -12.51 -9.86
C GLY A 96 1.56 -11.59 -8.84
N LEU A 97 0.75 -10.96 -8.00
CA LEU A 97 1.20 -10.06 -6.95
C LEU A 97 2.20 -10.71 -6.00
N TRP A 98 1.92 -11.94 -5.56
CA TRP A 98 2.84 -12.64 -4.67
C TRP A 98 4.14 -13.04 -5.35
N ILE A 99 4.06 -13.54 -6.59
CA ILE A 99 5.24 -13.94 -7.36
C ILE A 99 6.17 -12.74 -7.58
N GLU A 100 5.61 -11.58 -7.94
CA GLU A 100 6.39 -10.35 -8.13
C GLU A 100 7.03 -9.90 -6.81
N MET A 101 6.27 -9.83 -5.73
CA MET A 101 6.77 -9.38 -4.43
C MET A 101 7.80 -10.35 -3.84
N ALA A 102 7.54 -11.65 -3.86
CA ALA A 102 8.43 -12.66 -3.30
C ALA A 102 9.67 -12.88 -4.17
N GLY A 103 9.52 -12.87 -5.48
CA GLY A 103 10.63 -13.04 -6.43
C GLY A 103 11.70 -11.99 -6.26
N GLU A 104 11.32 -10.74 -6.02
CA GLU A 104 12.23 -9.63 -5.79
C GLU A 104 12.99 -9.77 -4.47
N LEU A 105 12.32 -10.18 -3.40
CA LEU A 105 12.89 -10.18 -2.07
C LEU A 105 13.61 -11.48 -1.70
N CYS A 106 13.37 -12.57 -2.43
CA CYS A 106 13.91 -13.90 -2.07
C CYS A 106 15.18 -14.30 -2.83
N SER A 107 15.73 -13.44 -3.66
CA SER A 107 16.86 -13.77 -4.55
C SER A 107 18.25 -13.46 -4.01
N GLY A 108 18.45 -13.47 -2.68
CA GLY A 108 19.78 -13.25 -2.06
C GLY A 108 20.23 -11.80 -2.16
N LEU A 109 19.35 -10.88 -1.80
CA LEU A 109 19.55 -9.45 -1.90
C LEU A 109 20.64 -8.93 -0.96
N ALA A 110 21.58 -8.16 -1.50
CA ALA A 110 22.55 -7.41 -0.74
C ALA A 110 22.22 -5.91 -0.79
N VAL A 111 22.18 -5.25 0.36
CA VAL A 111 22.02 -3.79 0.42
C VAL A 111 23.26 -3.11 -0.14
N THR A 112 23.07 -2.31 -1.18
CA THR A 112 24.16 -1.58 -1.86
C THR A 112 24.16 -0.09 -1.56
N SER A 113 23.01 0.49 -1.22
CA SER A 113 22.94 1.88 -0.77
C SER A 113 21.73 2.16 0.12
N VAL A 114 21.90 3.10 1.05
CA VAL A 114 20.84 3.64 1.89
C VAL A 114 20.87 5.16 1.79
N LYS A 115 19.72 5.79 1.56
CA LYS A 115 19.58 7.25 1.54
C LYS A 115 18.46 7.65 2.48
N VAL A 116 18.80 8.40 3.54
CA VAL A 116 17.85 8.80 4.58
C VAL A 116 17.40 10.25 4.37
N ASP A 117 16.11 10.50 4.36
CA ASP A 117 15.49 11.82 4.33
C ASP A 117 14.39 11.94 5.40
N GLY A 118 14.74 12.54 6.52
CA GLY A 118 13.85 12.65 7.67
C GLY A 118 13.46 11.26 8.21
N ASN A 119 12.16 10.97 8.22
CA ASN A 119 11.60 9.68 8.66
C ASN A 119 11.40 8.69 7.50
N HIS A 120 12.00 8.97 6.35
CA HIS A 120 11.95 8.10 5.17
C HIS A 120 13.35 7.67 4.76
N ALA A 121 13.46 6.48 4.23
CA ALA A 121 14.69 5.99 3.63
C ALA A 121 14.40 5.29 2.30
N LYS A 122 15.33 5.42 1.37
CA LYS A 122 15.41 4.57 0.19
C LYS A 122 16.58 3.62 0.34
N VAL A 123 16.30 2.34 0.22
CA VAL A 123 17.30 1.28 0.26
C VAL A 123 17.37 0.65 -1.12
N THR A 124 18.56 0.62 -1.69
CA THR A 124 18.82 -0.09 -2.95
C THR A 124 19.41 -1.46 -2.60
N MET A 125 18.83 -2.50 -3.15
CA MET A 125 19.27 -3.88 -2.98
C MET A 125 19.60 -4.45 -4.36
N ASP A 126 20.72 -5.16 -4.47
CA ASP A 126 21.12 -5.86 -5.69
C ASP A 126 20.94 -7.37 -5.50
N SER A 127 20.46 -8.04 -6.53
CA SER A 127 20.39 -9.49 -6.58
C SER A 127 21.14 -10.00 -7.81
N GLU A 128 21.56 -11.28 -7.77
CA GLU A 128 22.20 -11.93 -8.92
C GLU A 128 21.25 -12.11 -10.13
N TYR A 129 19.93 -11.96 -9.91
CA TYR A 129 18.91 -12.31 -10.89
C TYR A 129 18.06 -11.13 -11.35
N TYR A 130 18.06 -10.02 -10.62
CA TYR A 130 17.20 -8.86 -10.92
C TYR A 130 18.03 -7.57 -10.87
N ASP A 131 17.72 -6.65 -11.78
CA ASP A 131 18.24 -5.29 -11.72
C ASP A 131 17.72 -4.58 -10.46
N THR A 132 18.54 -3.76 -9.88
CA THR A 132 18.41 -2.94 -8.67
C THR A 132 16.99 -2.74 -8.13
N ASP A 133 16.66 -3.40 -7.04
CA ASP A 133 15.40 -3.19 -6.33
C ASP A 133 15.47 -2.02 -5.38
N ASN A 134 14.45 -1.18 -5.40
CA ASN A 134 14.33 -0.05 -4.52
C ASN A 134 13.24 -0.29 -3.48
N LEU A 135 13.65 -0.40 -2.21
CA LEU A 135 12.75 -0.37 -1.07
C LEU A 135 12.60 1.06 -0.58
N SER A 136 11.37 1.52 -0.40
CA SER A 136 11.12 2.69 0.42
C SER A 136 10.72 2.26 1.82
N MET A 137 11.33 2.86 2.83
CA MET A 137 11.04 2.59 4.23
C MET A 137 10.59 3.87 4.94
N SER A 138 9.73 3.71 5.94
CA SER A 138 9.29 4.79 6.81
C SER A 138 9.50 4.41 8.27
N PHE A 139 9.95 5.38 9.08
CA PHE A 139 10.11 5.21 10.52
C PHE A 139 8.77 5.48 11.20
N VAL A 140 8.14 4.42 11.69
CA VAL A 140 6.79 4.43 12.30
C VAL A 140 6.82 3.56 13.55
N ASP A 141 6.18 4.01 14.63
CA ASP A 141 6.08 3.27 15.90
C ASP A 141 7.45 2.80 16.43
N ASP A 142 8.42 3.73 16.38
CA ASP A 142 9.80 3.54 16.84
C ASP A 142 10.61 2.48 16.05
N GLU A 143 10.17 2.12 14.81
CA GLU A 143 10.89 1.16 13.96
C GLU A 143 10.80 1.52 12.46
N TRP A 144 11.77 1.04 11.67
CA TRP A 144 11.73 1.14 10.21
C TRP A 144 10.91 0.01 9.61
N LEU A 145 9.89 0.36 8.84
CA LEU A 145 9.01 -0.56 8.14
C LEU A 145 9.03 -0.27 6.64
N ILE A 146 8.80 -1.30 5.83
CA ILE A 146 8.68 -1.16 4.37
C ILE A 146 7.42 -0.37 4.06
N ASP A 147 7.58 0.72 3.32
CA ASP A 147 6.50 1.62 2.92
C ASP A 147 6.13 1.50 1.45
N ASP A 148 7.06 1.03 0.63
CA ASP A 148 6.84 0.77 -0.80
C ASP A 148 7.91 -0.19 -1.34
N LEU A 149 7.53 -1.03 -2.30
CA LEU A 149 8.42 -1.91 -3.05
C LEU A 149 8.50 -1.45 -4.51
N GLY A 150 9.66 -1.56 -5.14
CA GLY A 150 9.92 -1.08 -6.49
C GLY A 150 8.85 -1.47 -7.51
N ASN A 151 8.75 -2.75 -7.83
CA ASN A 151 7.81 -3.26 -8.84
C ASN A 151 6.38 -3.41 -8.30
N CYS A 152 6.21 -3.66 -7.00
CA CYS A 152 4.91 -3.78 -6.33
C CYS A 152 4.50 -2.47 -5.63
N SER A 153 4.69 -1.32 -6.29
CA SER A 153 4.49 -0.02 -5.67
C SER A 153 3.03 0.24 -5.26
N LYS A 154 2.83 1.09 -4.24
CA LYS A 154 1.48 1.56 -3.83
C LYS A 154 0.65 2.04 -5.02
N LYS A 155 1.29 2.75 -5.97
CA LYS A 155 0.61 3.25 -7.16
C LYS A 155 0.15 2.12 -8.07
N TRP A 156 1.02 1.13 -8.29
CA TRP A 156 0.71 -0.04 -9.10
C TRP A 156 -0.40 -0.87 -8.44
N LEU A 157 -0.28 -1.18 -7.14
CA LEU A 157 -1.30 -1.90 -6.37
C LEU A 157 -2.68 -1.23 -6.43
N LYS A 158 -2.73 0.08 -6.21
CA LYS A 158 -3.98 0.85 -6.33
C LYS A 158 -4.58 0.73 -7.73
N GLY A 159 -3.74 0.73 -8.77
CA GLY A 159 -4.16 0.52 -10.15
C GLY A 159 -4.75 -0.87 -10.37
N VAL A 160 -4.04 -1.93 -9.97
CA VAL A 160 -4.51 -3.32 -10.09
C VAL A 160 -5.84 -3.52 -9.37
N ILE A 161 -5.93 -3.09 -8.11
CA ILE A 161 -7.15 -3.20 -7.31
C ILE A 161 -8.33 -2.48 -8.01
N GLN A 162 -8.10 -1.26 -8.49
CA GLN A 162 -9.14 -0.46 -9.14
C GLN A 162 -9.64 -1.09 -10.44
N GLU A 163 -8.73 -1.57 -11.30
CA GLU A 163 -9.09 -2.21 -12.56
C GLU A 163 -9.78 -3.55 -12.32
N SER A 164 -9.32 -4.36 -11.36
CA SER A 164 -9.97 -5.60 -10.97
C SER A 164 -11.41 -5.36 -10.47
N ARG A 165 -11.60 -4.39 -9.58
CA ARG A 165 -12.93 -4.01 -9.09
C ARG A 165 -13.86 -3.55 -10.21
N LYS A 166 -13.33 -2.81 -11.19
CA LYS A 166 -14.09 -2.37 -12.34
C LYS A 166 -14.50 -3.56 -13.21
N TYR A 167 -13.56 -4.47 -13.46
CA TYR A 167 -13.82 -5.70 -14.20
C TYR A 167 -14.91 -6.53 -13.53
N TYR A 168 -14.79 -6.83 -12.23
CA TYR A 168 -15.78 -7.63 -11.49
C TYR A 168 -17.20 -7.06 -11.54
N LYS A 169 -17.33 -5.73 -11.54
CA LYS A 169 -18.64 -5.06 -11.67
C LYS A 169 -19.20 -5.07 -13.08
N SER A 170 -18.38 -5.38 -14.08
CA SER A 170 -18.78 -5.39 -15.49
C SER A 170 -19.03 -6.77 -16.08
N ILE A 171 -18.84 -7.84 -15.30
CA ILE A 171 -18.99 -9.22 -15.78
C ILE A 171 -20.45 -9.46 -16.21
N ASP A 172 -20.65 -9.88 -17.46
CA ASP A 172 -21.87 -10.51 -17.93
C ASP A 172 -21.77 -12.03 -17.68
N TRP A 173 -22.50 -12.49 -16.68
CA TRP A 173 -22.44 -13.89 -16.23
C TRP A 173 -22.93 -14.90 -17.30
N LEU A 174 -23.86 -14.49 -18.16
CA LEU A 174 -24.33 -15.35 -19.24
C LEU A 174 -23.31 -15.46 -20.36
N GLU A 175 -22.64 -14.36 -20.67
CA GLU A 175 -21.54 -14.34 -21.64
C GLU A 175 -20.36 -15.17 -21.11
N LEU A 176 -20.00 -15.03 -19.84
CA LEU A 176 -18.93 -15.82 -19.22
C LEU A 176 -19.21 -17.33 -19.28
N ILE A 177 -20.42 -17.78 -18.99
CA ILE A 177 -20.80 -19.19 -19.09
C ILE A 177 -20.64 -19.66 -20.54
N HIS A 178 -21.05 -18.86 -21.52
CA HIS A 178 -20.91 -19.22 -22.95
C HIS A 178 -19.44 -19.31 -23.38
N GLU A 179 -18.60 -18.37 -22.95
CA GLU A 179 -17.15 -18.41 -23.19
C GLU A 179 -16.49 -19.66 -22.59
N LEU A 180 -16.92 -20.11 -21.39
CA LEU A 180 -16.44 -21.34 -20.78
C LEU A 180 -16.86 -22.58 -21.57
N GLU A 181 -18.12 -22.63 -22.06
CA GLU A 181 -18.57 -23.71 -22.94
C GLU A 181 -17.74 -23.77 -24.27
N GLU A 182 -17.43 -22.59 -24.85
CA GLU A 182 -16.56 -22.50 -26.03
C GLU A 182 -15.12 -23.00 -25.77
N ARG A 183 -14.64 -22.85 -24.54
CA ARG A 183 -13.35 -23.33 -24.07
C ARG A 183 -13.34 -24.81 -23.71
N GLY A 184 -14.48 -25.50 -23.84
CA GLY A 184 -14.62 -26.93 -23.69
C GLY A 184 -15.15 -27.43 -22.35
N TYR A 185 -15.61 -26.54 -21.49
CA TYR A 185 -16.33 -26.91 -20.27
C TYR A 185 -17.70 -27.53 -20.65
N SER A 186 -18.15 -28.52 -19.88
CA SER A 186 -19.56 -28.90 -19.99
C SER A 186 -20.43 -27.74 -19.50
N LYS A 187 -21.70 -27.72 -19.91
CA LYS A 187 -22.62 -26.67 -19.45
C LYS A 187 -22.76 -26.62 -17.94
N GLU A 188 -22.76 -27.79 -17.29
CA GLU A 188 -22.86 -27.94 -15.84
C GLU A 188 -21.60 -27.40 -15.17
N ASP A 189 -20.40 -27.76 -15.67
CA ASP A 189 -19.13 -27.28 -15.13
C ASP A 189 -18.94 -25.75 -15.36
N ALA A 190 -19.41 -25.22 -16.48
CA ALA A 190 -19.35 -23.80 -16.78
C ALA A 190 -20.23 -22.97 -15.81
N VAL A 191 -21.41 -23.45 -15.49
CA VAL A 191 -22.30 -22.82 -14.52
C VAL A 191 -21.69 -22.89 -13.12
N GLU A 192 -21.22 -24.06 -12.69
CA GLU A 192 -20.60 -24.23 -11.35
C GLU A 192 -19.36 -23.36 -11.19
N ALA A 193 -18.48 -23.28 -12.18
CA ALA A 193 -17.29 -22.42 -12.16
C ALA A 193 -17.66 -20.93 -12.11
N SER A 194 -18.68 -20.51 -12.88
CA SER A 194 -19.18 -19.14 -12.88
C SER A 194 -19.81 -18.75 -11.52
N GLU A 195 -20.62 -19.63 -10.92
CA GLU A 195 -21.21 -19.41 -9.58
C GLU A 195 -20.13 -19.34 -8.50
N GLY A 196 -19.10 -20.19 -8.55
CA GLY A 196 -17.95 -20.16 -7.65
C GLY A 196 -17.21 -18.83 -7.72
N PHE A 197 -16.91 -18.35 -8.92
CA PHE A 197 -16.24 -17.07 -9.12
C PHE A 197 -17.11 -15.88 -8.68
N GLN A 198 -18.42 -15.94 -8.91
CA GLN A 198 -19.34 -14.93 -8.42
C GLN A 198 -19.31 -14.85 -6.88
N GLN A 199 -19.29 -15.98 -6.20
CA GLN A 199 -19.23 -16.05 -4.76
C GLN A 199 -17.92 -15.47 -4.21
N GLU A 200 -16.78 -15.72 -4.85
CA GLU A 200 -15.50 -15.09 -4.49
C GLU A 200 -15.56 -13.57 -4.59
N ILE A 201 -16.13 -13.04 -5.68
CA ILE A 201 -16.30 -11.60 -5.91
C ILE A 201 -17.23 -10.99 -4.83
N GLU A 202 -18.34 -11.64 -4.53
CA GLU A 202 -19.27 -11.17 -3.49
C GLU A 202 -18.57 -11.13 -2.12
N THR A 203 -17.85 -12.18 -1.76
CA THR A 203 -17.05 -12.25 -0.52
C THR A 203 -16.00 -11.15 -0.46
N TYR A 204 -15.29 -10.90 -1.58
CA TYR A 204 -14.31 -9.83 -1.67
C TYR A 204 -14.95 -8.45 -1.42
N PHE A 205 -16.12 -8.16 -2.02
CA PHE A 205 -16.81 -6.88 -1.82
C PHE A 205 -17.46 -6.73 -0.44
N GLU A 206 -17.75 -7.83 0.26
CA GLU A 206 -18.17 -7.78 1.67
C GLU A 206 -17.02 -7.33 2.59
N ILE A 207 -15.80 -7.80 2.33
CA ILE A 207 -14.60 -7.45 3.11
C ILE A 207 -14.07 -6.06 2.73
N TYR A 208 -14.10 -5.73 1.45
CA TYR A 208 -13.58 -4.48 0.86
C TYR A 208 -14.68 -3.71 0.11
N PRO A 209 -15.62 -3.07 0.79
CA PRO A 209 -16.83 -2.50 0.17
C PRO A 209 -16.64 -1.21 -0.63
N LYS A 210 -15.44 -0.63 -0.72
CA LYS A 210 -15.21 0.70 -1.32
C LYS A 210 -15.00 0.67 -2.82
#